data_9c13d3bae1e1528ed9e8c8292056e533
#
_entry.id   9c13d3bae1e1528ed9e8c8292056e533
#
_cell.length_a   1.000
_cell.length_b   1.000
_cell.length_c   1.000
_cell.angle_alpha   90.00
_cell.angle_beta   90.00
_cell.angle_gamma   90.00
#
_symmetry.space_group_name_H-M   'P 1'
#
loop_
_entity.id
_entity.type
_entity.pdbx_description
1 polymer ?
#
loop_
_entity_poly.entity_id
_entity_poly.type
_entity_poly.pdbx_seq_one_letter_code
_entity_poly.pdbx_strand_id
1 'polypeptide(L)'
;VYRTQPQILSVPVALVRGGGFVLRPCYKSGDVGVLLYIDHDIDRIAASGEESEPNTERNHSDEDAVFIGAFVPASNPLSGLPDNCLVMATEGGGIYVAVKQDKVEIKGDVEVQGKVKVRDGEI
;
A
#
# COMPACT_ATOMS: atom_id res chain seq x y z
N VAL A 1 -3.79 -15.80 31.50
CA VAL A 1 -2.35 -15.78 31.22
C VAL A 1 -2.12 -15.29 29.80
N TYR A 2 -1.38 -14.23 29.70
CA TYR A 2 -1.00 -13.72 28.39
C TYR A 2 0.10 -14.55 27.78
N ARG A 3 -0.06 -14.82 26.51
CA ARG A 3 0.92 -15.52 25.73
C ARG A 3 1.49 -14.57 24.70
N THR A 4 2.77 -14.28 24.82
CA THR A 4 3.43 -13.41 23.87
C THR A 4 3.54 -14.09 22.52
N GLN A 5 3.00 -13.44 21.49
CA GLN A 5 3.16 -13.94 20.13
C GLN A 5 4.61 -13.72 19.66
N PRO A 6 5.18 -14.67 18.92
CA PRO A 6 6.50 -14.44 18.33
C PRO A 6 6.47 -13.20 17.43
N GLN A 7 7.53 -12.44 17.49
CA GLN A 7 7.69 -11.30 16.58
C GLN A 7 8.03 -11.81 15.19
N ILE A 8 7.29 -11.35 14.20
CA ILE A 8 7.55 -11.65 12.79
C ILE A 8 8.49 -10.59 12.25
N LEU A 9 9.65 -11.01 11.75
CA LEU A 9 10.66 -10.12 11.20
C LEU A 9 10.70 -10.25 9.68
N SER A 10 11.01 -9.14 9.00
CA SER A 10 11.24 -9.11 7.56
C SER A 10 10.04 -9.60 6.75
N VAL A 11 8.85 -9.18 7.15
CA VAL A 11 7.62 -9.52 6.44
C VAL A 11 7.55 -8.71 5.14
N PRO A 12 7.38 -9.35 3.99
CA PRO A 12 7.15 -8.62 2.75
C PRO A 12 5.83 -7.85 2.80
N VAL A 13 5.81 -6.72 2.14
CA VAL A 13 4.65 -5.82 2.10
C VAL A 13 3.99 -5.90 0.73
N ALA A 14 2.68 -6.12 0.71
CA ALA A 14 1.92 -6.08 -0.52
C ALA A 14 1.81 -4.65 -1.02
N LEU A 15 2.08 -4.46 -2.30
CA LEU A 15 1.96 -3.17 -2.98
C LEU A 15 1.10 -3.33 -4.23
N VAL A 16 0.57 -2.24 -4.71
CA VAL A 16 0.01 -2.20 -6.06
C VAL A 16 1.17 -2.04 -7.02
N ARG A 17 1.51 -3.11 -7.72
CA ARG A 17 2.70 -3.16 -8.56
C ARG A 17 2.46 -4.02 -9.79
N GLY A 18 2.95 -3.55 -10.92
CA GLY A 18 2.90 -4.31 -12.15
C GLY A 18 3.40 -3.51 -13.34
N GLY A 19 3.93 -4.19 -14.35
CA GLY A 19 4.37 -3.55 -15.58
C GLY A 19 5.46 -2.51 -15.43
N GLY A 20 6.27 -2.60 -14.38
CA GLY A 20 7.30 -1.61 -14.10
C GLY A 20 6.81 -0.42 -13.29
N PHE A 21 5.56 -0.41 -12.87
CA PHE A 21 4.97 0.67 -12.07
C PHE A 21 4.67 0.21 -10.65
N VAL A 22 4.66 1.15 -9.73
CA VAL A 22 4.37 0.84 -8.32
C VAL A 22 3.64 2.00 -7.66
N LEU A 23 2.71 1.65 -6.79
CA LEU A 23 2.06 2.58 -5.87
C LEU A 23 2.46 2.15 -4.46
N ARG A 24 3.25 2.98 -3.78
CA ARG A 24 3.85 2.60 -2.50
C ARG A 24 3.53 3.61 -1.41
N PRO A 25 2.72 3.27 -0.43
CA PRO A 25 2.62 4.05 0.79
C PRO A 25 3.90 3.92 1.63
N CYS A 26 4.15 4.88 2.49
CA CYS A 26 5.28 4.83 3.40
C CYS A 26 4.79 4.31 4.76
N TYR A 27 4.86 3.00 4.96
CA TYR A 27 4.43 2.40 6.22
C TYR A 27 5.41 2.72 7.35
N LYS A 28 4.86 2.95 8.52
CA LYS A 28 5.62 3.29 9.72
C LYS A 28 5.20 2.39 10.87
N SER A 29 6.06 2.32 11.87
CA SER A 29 5.73 1.65 13.12
C SER A 29 4.42 2.20 13.68
N GLY A 30 3.52 1.31 14.04
CA GLY A 30 2.18 1.68 14.50
C GLY A 30 1.10 1.57 13.42
N ASP A 31 1.49 1.44 12.17
CA ASP A 31 0.52 1.20 11.11
C ASP A 31 -0.06 -0.20 11.24
N VAL A 32 -1.35 -0.30 11.01
CA VAL A 32 -2.13 -1.53 11.20
C VAL A 32 -2.57 -2.06 9.85
N GLY A 33 -2.48 -3.36 9.70
CA GLY A 33 -2.92 -4.03 8.49
C GLY A 33 -3.27 -5.48 8.78
N VAL A 34 -3.25 -6.29 7.74
CA VAL A 34 -3.59 -7.70 7.79
C VAL A 34 -2.39 -8.51 7.35
N LEU A 35 -2.13 -9.61 8.04
CA LEU A 35 -1.16 -10.59 7.58
C LEU A 35 -1.89 -11.68 6.82
N LEU A 36 -1.46 -11.91 5.61
CA LEU A 36 -1.91 -13.03 4.80
C LEU A 36 -0.85 -14.11 4.84
N TYR A 37 -1.21 -15.28 5.31
CA TYR A 37 -0.32 -16.43 5.37
C TYR A 37 -0.48 -17.25 4.10
N ILE A 38 0.65 -17.62 3.51
CA ILE A 38 0.70 -18.36 2.26
C ILE A 38 1.12 -19.79 2.57
N ASP A 39 0.43 -20.75 1.97
CA ASP A 39 0.66 -22.16 2.25
C ASP A 39 1.95 -22.73 1.63
N HIS A 40 2.66 -21.91 0.87
CA HIS A 40 3.91 -22.29 0.23
C HIS A 40 5.03 -21.40 0.76
N ASP A 41 6.26 -21.90 0.64
CA ASP A 41 7.44 -21.16 1.05
C ASP A 41 7.66 -19.96 0.14
N ILE A 42 7.33 -18.76 0.62
CA ILE A 42 7.44 -17.53 -0.16
C ILE A 42 8.86 -17.00 -0.25
N ASP A 43 9.77 -17.43 0.62
CA ASP A 43 11.16 -16.96 0.56
C ASP A 43 11.79 -17.25 -0.78
N ARG A 44 11.50 -18.42 -1.30
CA ARG A 44 12.03 -18.84 -2.59
C ARG A 44 11.42 -18.05 -3.75
N ILE A 45 10.13 -17.82 -3.69
CA ILE A 45 9.42 -17.02 -4.69
C ILE A 45 9.88 -15.57 -4.65
N ALA A 46 9.99 -15.01 -3.45
CA ALA A 46 10.42 -13.63 -3.27
C ALA A 46 11.86 -13.39 -3.76
N ALA A 47 12.74 -14.36 -3.56
CA ALA A 47 14.14 -14.24 -3.98
C ALA A 47 14.31 -14.36 -5.49
N SER A 48 13.57 -15.26 -6.14
CA SER A 48 13.74 -15.54 -7.57
C SER A 48 12.79 -14.72 -8.45
N GLY A 49 11.66 -14.31 -7.91
CA GLY A 49 10.59 -13.69 -8.68
C GLY A 49 9.85 -14.65 -9.59
N GLU A 50 10.06 -15.93 -9.41
CA GLU A 50 9.45 -16.98 -10.23
C GLU A 50 8.64 -17.93 -9.36
N GLU A 51 7.63 -18.52 -9.97
CA GLU A 51 6.88 -19.58 -9.32
C GLU A 51 7.77 -20.82 -9.21
N SER A 52 7.80 -21.42 -8.02
CA SER A 52 8.62 -22.59 -7.78
C SER A 52 7.92 -23.57 -6.84
N GLU A 53 8.42 -24.81 -6.86
CA GLU A 53 7.96 -25.81 -5.90
C GLU A 53 8.29 -25.39 -4.47
N PRO A 54 7.39 -25.63 -3.50
CA PRO A 54 7.72 -25.40 -2.10
C PRO A 54 8.90 -26.29 -1.69
N ASN A 55 9.87 -25.70 -0.99
CA ASN A 55 11.03 -26.47 -0.52
C ASN A 55 10.89 -26.96 0.91
N THR A 56 9.76 -26.66 1.55
CA THR A 56 9.42 -27.14 2.89
C THR A 56 7.95 -27.50 2.93
N GLU A 57 7.58 -28.22 3.99
CA GLU A 57 6.17 -28.56 4.23
C GLU A 57 5.49 -27.56 5.17
N ARG A 58 6.09 -26.40 5.38
CA ARG A 58 5.51 -25.37 6.23
C ARG A 58 4.21 -24.82 5.62
N ASN A 59 3.16 -24.81 6.41
CA ASN A 59 1.90 -24.19 6.06
C ASN A 59 1.53 -23.20 7.16
N HIS A 60 1.08 -22.00 6.78
CA HIS A 60 0.70 -20.94 7.70
C HIS A 60 1.78 -20.61 8.73
N SER A 61 3.05 -20.78 8.34
CA SER A 61 4.18 -20.38 9.17
C SER A 61 4.23 -18.87 9.29
N ASP A 62 4.64 -18.37 10.46
CA ASP A 62 4.81 -16.93 10.67
C ASP A 62 5.80 -16.30 9.69
N GLU A 63 6.74 -17.10 9.15
CA GLU A 63 7.71 -16.62 8.17
C GLU A 63 7.15 -16.55 6.75
N ASP A 64 5.98 -17.10 6.52
CA ASP A 64 5.35 -17.13 5.20
C ASP A 64 4.17 -16.17 5.11
N ALA A 65 4.26 -15.04 5.78
CA ALA A 65 3.21 -14.03 5.80
C ALA A 65 3.55 -12.86 4.88
N VAL A 66 2.50 -12.23 4.35
CA VAL A 66 2.60 -10.97 3.61
C VAL A 66 1.72 -9.93 4.33
N PHE A 67 2.28 -8.76 4.57
CA PHE A 67 1.54 -7.66 5.18
C PHE A 67 0.74 -6.92 4.12
N ILE A 68 -0.54 -6.80 4.36
CA ILE A 68 -1.44 -5.98 3.56
C ILE A 68 -1.91 -4.84 4.45
N GLY A 69 -1.38 -3.67 4.26
CA GLY A 69 -1.82 -2.52 5.01
C GLY A 69 -2.94 -1.87 4.24
N ALA A 70 -3.62 -1.12 4.82
CA ALA A 70 -4.15 -0.80 6.08
C ALA A 70 -5.67 -0.78 5.93
N PHE A 71 -6.40 -0.73 6.96
CA PHE A 71 -7.85 -0.55 6.88
C PHE A 71 -8.25 0.62 7.76
N VAL A 72 -9.46 1.14 7.49
CA VAL A 72 -9.99 2.26 8.27
C VAL A 72 -10.87 1.66 9.37
N PRO A 73 -10.45 1.75 10.64
CA PRO A 73 -11.30 1.27 11.74
C PRO A 73 -12.51 2.17 11.92
N ALA A 74 -13.63 1.58 12.31
CA ALA A 74 -14.85 2.34 12.54
C ALA A 74 -14.69 3.39 13.67
N SER A 75 -13.79 3.13 14.60
CA SER A 75 -13.52 4.04 15.71
C SER A 75 -12.71 5.28 15.30
N ASN A 76 -12.08 5.24 14.13
CA ASN A 76 -11.26 6.35 13.65
C ASN A 76 -11.37 6.45 12.13
N PRO A 77 -12.53 6.86 11.60
CA PRO A 77 -12.73 6.95 10.17
C PRO A 77 -11.91 8.08 9.56
N LEU A 78 -11.62 7.95 8.27
CA LEU A 78 -10.98 9.03 7.53
C LEU A 78 -11.94 10.20 7.40
N SER A 79 -11.39 11.41 7.40
CA SER A 79 -12.17 12.63 7.25
C SER A 79 -11.42 13.63 6.37
N GLY A 80 -12.15 14.61 5.86
CA GLY A 80 -11.56 15.68 5.06
C GLY A 80 -11.24 15.30 3.63
N LEU A 81 -11.62 14.11 3.19
CA LEU A 81 -11.41 13.67 1.82
C LEU A 81 -12.66 13.91 0.98
N PRO A 82 -12.52 14.27 -0.31
CA PRO A 82 -13.67 14.40 -1.18
C PRO A 82 -14.37 13.07 -1.42
N ASP A 83 -15.68 13.11 -1.59
CA ASP A 83 -16.51 11.94 -1.83
C ASP A 83 -16.68 11.67 -3.33
N ASN A 84 -17.02 10.44 -3.65
CA ASN A 84 -17.39 10.00 -5.01
C ASN A 84 -16.29 10.23 -6.04
N CYS A 85 -15.03 10.02 -5.64
CA CYS A 85 -13.90 10.14 -6.55
C CYS A 85 -12.75 9.26 -6.07
N LEU A 86 -11.78 9.08 -6.95
CA LEU A 86 -10.56 8.37 -6.62
C LEU A 86 -9.58 9.36 -5.98
N VAL A 87 -9.07 9.05 -4.80
CA VAL A 87 -8.25 9.98 -4.02
C VAL A 87 -6.92 9.35 -3.63
N MET A 88 -5.85 10.10 -3.80
CA MET A 88 -4.57 9.87 -3.14
C MET A 88 -4.32 11.06 -2.22
N ALA A 89 -4.11 10.82 -0.93
CA ALA A 89 -4.15 11.91 0.04
C ALA A 89 -3.32 11.64 1.27
N THR A 90 -3.00 12.71 2.00
CA THR A 90 -2.63 12.58 3.41
C THR A 90 -3.91 12.34 4.21
N GLU A 91 -3.78 11.65 5.33
CA GLU A 91 -4.92 11.50 6.23
C GLU A 91 -5.39 12.88 6.70
N GLY A 92 -6.69 13.06 6.79
CA GLY A 92 -7.25 14.35 7.14
C GLY A 92 -7.45 15.31 5.97
N GLY A 93 -6.95 14.96 4.79
CA GLY A 93 -7.23 15.71 3.56
C GLY A 93 -6.50 17.04 3.42
N GLY A 94 -5.36 17.21 4.08
CA GLY A 94 -4.57 18.42 3.94
C GLY A 94 -3.98 18.59 2.55
N ILE A 95 -3.52 17.48 1.98
CA ILE A 95 -2.99 17.44 0.61
C ILE A 95 -3.63 16.25 -0.09
N TYR A 96 -4.13 16.45 -1.30
CA TYR A 96 -4.67 15.32 -2.06
C TYR A 96 -4.66 15.56 -3.55
N VAL A 97 -4.72 14.46 -4.28
CA VAL A 97 -5.02 14.42 -5.71
C VAL A 97 -6.31 13.62 -5.87
N ALA A 98 -7.34 14.24 -6.40
CA ALA A 98 -8.64 13.60 -6.59
C ALA A 98 -8.98 13.54 -8.07
N VAL A 99 -9.29 12.34 -8.55
CA VAL A 99 -9.77 12.15 -9.91
C VAL A 99 -11.29 12.09 -9.86
N LYS A 100 -11.91 13.15 -10.32
CA LYS A 100 -13.36 13.29 -10.36
C LYS A 100 -13.90 13.00 -11.76
N GLN A 101 -15.23 12.98 -11.90
CA GLN A 101 -15.85 12.69 -13.18
C GLN A 101 -15.53 13.74 -14.26
N ASP A 102 -15.33 14.98 -13.84
CA ASP A 102 -15.16 16.11 -14.75
C ASP A 102 -13.77 16.75 -14.74
N LYS A 103 -12.94 16.41 -13.75
CA LYS A 103 -11.64 17.06 -13.60
C LYS A 103 -10.74 16.29 -12.65
N VAL A 104 -9.47 16.65 -12.62
CA VAL A 104 -8.53 16.26 -11.57
C VAL A 104 -8.31 17.46 -10.68
N GLU A 105 -8.55 17.29 -9.39
CA GLU A 105 -8.37 18.35 -8.40
C GLU A 105 -7.14 18.04 -7.55
N ILE A 106 -6.27 19.03 -7.43
CA ILE A 106 -5.07 18.92 -6.59
C ILE A 106 -5.17 19.96 -5.50
N LYS A 107 -5.13 19.51 -4.26
CA LYS A 107 -5.08 20.40 -3.10
C LYS A 107 -3.68 20.38 -2.51
N GLY A 108 -3.07 21.56 -2.42
CA GLY A 108 -1.70 21.73 -1.93
C GLY A 108 -0.80 22.26 -3.03
N ASP A 109 0.46 22.48 -2.68
CA ASP A 109 1.44 22.96 -3.62
C ASP A 109 1.99 21.82 -4.47
N VAL A 110 2.28 22.09 -5.73
CA VAL A 110 2.80 21.10 -6.66
C VAL A 110 4.21 21.52 -7.07
N GLU A 111 5.17 20.64 -6.81
CA GLU A 111 6.54 20.81 -7.26
C GLU A 111 6.78 19.88 -8.44
N VAL A 112 7.22 20.42 -9.56
CA VAL A 112 7.49 19.68 -10.77
C VAL A 112 8.96 19.76 -11.08
N GLN A 113 9.64 18.60 -11.12
CA GLN A 113 11.06 18.51 -11.47
C GLN A 113 11.24 18.20 -12.97
N GLY A 114 10.60 18.97 -13.78
CA GLY A 114 10.61 18.75 -15.21
C GLY A 114 9.73 19.78 -15.86
N LYS A 115 9.24 19.46 -17.03
CA LYS A 115 8.40 20.38 -17.78
C LYS A 115 6.93 20.03 -17.58
N VAL A 116 6.12 21.06 -17.46
CA VAL A 116 4.67 20.93 -17.51
C VAL A 116 4.23 21.23 -18.93
N LYS A 117 3.52 20.29 -19.53
CA LYS A 117 2.94 20.47 -20.86
C LYS A 117 1.44 20.62 -20.72
N VAL A 118 0.90 21.71 -21.22
CA VAL A 118 -0.52 21.97 -21.21
C VAL A 118 -0.97 22.07 -22.66
N ARG A 119 -1.95 21.26 -23.01
CA ARG A 119 -2.37 21.11 -24.41
C ARG A 119 -2.89 22.42 -25.02
N ASP A 120 -3.63 23.20 -24.24
CA ASP A 120 -4.24 24.44 -24.70
C ASP A 120 -3.49 25.68 -24.23
N GLY A 121 -2.30 25.51 -23.65
CA GLY A 121 -1.46 26.61 -23.20
C GLY A 121 -1.90 27.28 -21.91
N GLU A 122 -2.86 26.72 -21.19
CA GLU A 122 -3.32 27.22 -19.89
C GLU A 122 -2.74 26.42 -18.76
N ILE A 123 -2.41 27.09 -17.71
CA ILE A 123 -1.96 26.44 -16.47
C ILE A 123 -2.84 26.91 -15.31
#